data_0db8413a1ad53b41c46503ccf023fe31
#
_entry.id   0db8413a1ad53b41c46503ccf023fe31
#
_cell.length_a   1.000
_cell.length_b   1.000
_cell.length_c   1.000
_cell.angle_alpha   90.00
_cell.angle_beta   90.00
_cell.angle_gamma   90.00
#
_symmetry.space_group_name_H-M   'P 1'
#
loop_
_entity.id
_entity.type
_entity.pdbx_description
1 polymer ?
#
loop_
_entity_poly.entity_id
_entity_poly.type
_entity_poly.pdbx_seq_one_letter_code
_entity_poly.pdbx_strand_id
1 'polypeptide(L)'
;MSDLLNNKFTVVPGVYNPFSALLAKRNGFNAVYLSGGGLTSSYGLPDLGVITLTELAGMVRSIHEITDIPIIVDADTGFGETLNVYRTVKLLEEAGASAIQIEDQVSPKRCGHLDGKEVISRENMVEKIRSAYSARKKFTYNCEDGCQGGQRN
;
A
#
# COMPACT_ATOMS: atom_id res chain seq x y z
N MET A 1 0.86 1.40 -14.88
CA MET A 1 -0.03 2.09 -13.90
C MET A 1 -1.09 2.93 -14.59
N SER A 2 -0.75 3.80 -15.55
CA SER A 2 -1.75 4.57 -16.34
C SER A 2 -2.85 3.69 -16.94
N ASP A 3 -2.52 2.52 -17.44
CA ASP A 3 -3.46 1.61 -18.07
C ASP A 3 -4.44 0.96 -17.07
N LEU A 4 -4.02 0.77 -15.81
CA LEU A 4 -4.90 0.30 -14.73
C LEU A 4 -5.95 1.36 -14.36
N LEU A 5 -5.58 2.64 -14.39
CA LEU A 5 -6.46 3.76 -14.02
C LEU A 5 -7.47 4.10 -15.14
N ASN A 6 -7.16 3.75 -16.37
CA ASN A 6 -8.03 4.01 -17.53
C ASN A 6 -9.07 2.91 -17.78
N ASN A 7 -8.94 1.75 -17.16
CA ASN A 7 -9.89 0.66 -17.27
C ASN A 7 -11.07 0.86 -16.30
N LYS A 8 -12.30 0.67 -16.80
CA LYS A 8 -13.51 0.79 -15.97
C LYS A 8 -13.60 -0.26 -14.85
N PHE A 9 -12.91 -1.40 -15.01
CA PHE A 9 -12.87 -2.48 -14.06
C PHE A 9 -11.57 -3.27 -14.22
N THR A 10 -10.85 -3.47 -13.12
CA THR A 10 -9.61 -4.27 -13.09
C THR A 10 -9.60 -5.16 -11.86
N VAL A 11 -9.37 -6.44 -12.06
CA VAL A 11 -9.17 -7.40 -10.94
C VAL A 11 -7.70 -7.39 -10.55
N VAL A 12 -7.44 -7.09 -9.28
CA VAL A 12 -6.11 -7.06 -8.68
C VAL A 12 -6.05 -8.12 -7.59
N PRO A 13 -5.47 -9.30 -7.83
CA PRO A 13 -5.43 -10.37 -6.85
C PRO A 13 -4.50 -10.01 -5.68
N GLY A 14 -4.91 -10.39 -4.45
CA GLY A 14 -4.08 -10.31 -3.27
C GLY A 14 -2.94 -11.34 -3.32
N VAL A 15 -1.73 -10.90 -3.04
CA VAL A 15 -0.52 -11.74 -2.96
C VAL A 15 0.20 -11.47 -1.65
N TYR A 16 1.06 -12.37 -1.22
CA TYR A 16 1.77 -12.27 0.05
C TYR A 16 3.21 -12.80 -0.01
N ASN A 17 3.65 -13.26 -1.18
CA ASN A 17 5.04 -13.67 -1.43
C ASN A 17 5.33 -13.66 -2.94
N PRO A 18 6.61 -13.79 -3.35
CA PRO A 18 7.00 -13.81 -4.76
C PRO A 18 6.32 -14.89 -5.59
N PHE A 19 6.12 -16.08 -5.00
CA PHE A 19 5.50 -17.19 -5.73
C PHE A 19 4.03 -16.92 -6.08
N SER A 20 3.24 -16.39 -5.14
CA SER A 20 1.84 -15.99 -5.41
C SER A 20 1.74 -14.89 -6.44
N ALA A 21 2.67 -13.91 -6.44
CA ALA A 21 2.74 -12.86 -7.45
C ALA A 21 3.08 -13.41 -8.84
N LEU A 22 4.02 -14.36 -8.92
CA LEU A 22 4.37 -15.03 -10.18
C LEU A 22 3.18 -15.84 -10.74
N LEU A 23 2.43 -16.53 -9.87
CA LEU A 23 1.21 -17.23 -10.27
C LEU A 23 0.15 -16.27 -10.80
N ALA A 24 -0.07 -15.14 -10.14
CA ALA A 24 -0.98 -14.10 -10.62
C ALA A 24 -0.58 -13.61 -12.01
N LYS A 25 0.69 -13.26 -12.22
CA LYS A 25 1.21 -12.85 -13.53
C LYS A 25 0.99 -13.93 -14.60
N ARG A 26 1.31 -15.20 -14.31
CA ARG A 26 1.14 -16.32 -15.25
C ARG A 26 -0.33 -16.59 -15.61
N ASN A 27 -1.25 -16.22 -14.75
CA ASN A 27 -2.69 -16.30 -15.03
C ASN A 27 -3.28 -15.05 -15.70
N GLY A 28 -2.42 -14.14 -16.18
CA GLY A 28 -2.83 -13.00 -16.99
C GLY A 28 -3.28 -11.76 -16.20
N PHE A 29 -3.05 -11.71 -14.91
CA PHE A 29 -3.31 -10.50 -14.11
C PHE A 29 -2.24 -9.43 -14.41
N ASN A 30 -2.70 -8.20 -14.59
CA ASN A 30 -1.86 -7.06 -14.98
C ASN A 30 -1.40 -6.21 -13.78
N ALA A 31 -1.79 -6.55 -12.57
CA ALA A 31 -1.34 -5.95 -11.32
C ALA A 31 -1.58 -6.91 -10.17
N VAL A 32 -0.91 -6.69 -9.05
CA VAL A 32 -1.11 -7.41 -7.79
C VAL A 32 -1.23 -6.46 -6.60
N TYR A 33 -1.92 -6.91 -5.57
CA TYR A 33 -2.04 -6.23 -4.28
C TYR A 33 -1.25 -7.00 -3.23
N LEU A 34 -0.16 -6.43 -2.72
CA LEU A 34 0.58 -7.01 -1.61
C LEU A 34 -0.19 -6.74 -0.31
N SER A 35 -0.84 -7.79 0.19
CA SER A 35 -1.67 -7.72 1.39
C SER A 35 -0.81 -7.76 2.66
N GLY A 36 -0.96 -6.77 3.54
CA GLY A 36 -0.33 -6.76 4.86
C GLY A 36 -0.78 -7.93 5.73
N GLY A 37 -2.09 -8.19 5.79
CA GLY A 37 -2.64 -9.33 6.51
C GLY A 37 -2.20 -10.68 5.95
N GLY A 38 -2.13 -10.83 4.61
CA GLY A 38 -1.64 -12.03 3.96
C GLY A 38 -0.14 -12.27 4.24
N LEU A 39 0.66 -11.21 4.19
CA LEU A 39 2.09 -11.27 4.50
C LEU A 39 2.31 -11.64 5.97
N THR A 40 1.61 -11.00 6.90
CA THR A 40 1.68 -11.29 8.34
C THR A 40 1.33 -12.75 8.62
N SER A 41 0.23 -13.23 8.02
CA SER A 41 -0.21 -14.63 8.14
C SER A 41 0.81 -15.62 7.59
N SER A 42 1.54 -15.25 6.52
CA SER A 42 2.59 -16.12 5.94
C SER A 42 3.79 -16.32 6.87
N TYR A 43 3.99 -15.41 7.83
CA TYR A 43 4.97 -15.53 8.91
C TYR A 43 4.40 -16.20 10.18
N GLY A 44 3.12 -16.62 10.18
CA GLY A 44 2.45 -17.17 11.36
C GLY A 44 2.15 -16.12 12.44
N LEU A 45 2.09 -14.85 12.07
CA LEU A 45 1.83 -13.73 12.97
C LEU A 45 0.38 -13.24 12.83
N PRO A 46 -0.21 -12.65 13.89
CA PRO A 46 -1.53 -12.04 13.82
C PRO A 46 -1.48 -10.70 13.06
N ASP A 47 -2.54 -10.39 12.32
CA ASP A 47 -2.68 -9.13 11.58
C ASP A 47 -3.06 -7.97 12.52
N LEU A 48 -2.10 -7.49 13.28
CA LEU A 48 -2.21 -6.46 14.32
C LEU A 48 -1.11 -5.37 14.17
N GLY A 49 -0.67 -5.10 12.94
CA GLY A 49 0.37 -4.11 12.69
C GLY A 49 1.76 -4.51 13.21
N VAL A 50 2.06 -5.82 13.25
CA VAL A 50 3.33 -6.36 13.78
C VAL A 50 4.45 -6.45 12.73
N ILE A 51 4.11 -6.40 11.46
CA ILE A 51 5.06 -6.34 10.35
C ILE A 51 5.83 -5.01 10.40
N THR A 52 7.12 -5.07 10.18
CA THR A 52 7.94 -3.87 10.05
C THR A 52 7.97 -3.34 8.61
N LEU A 53 8.22 -2.04 8.47
CA LEU A 53 8.41 -1.42 7.14
C LEU A 53 9.55 -2.09 6.36
N THR A 54 10.60 -2.56 7.04
CA THR A 54 11.74 -3.21 6.40
C THR A 54 11.36 -4.57 5.81
N GLU A 55 10.56 -5.35 6.53
CA GLU A 55 10.04 -6.64 6.04
C GLU A 55 9.13 -6.43 4.84
N LEU A 56 8.22 -5.45 4.92
CA LEU A 56 7.32 -5.11 3.82
C LEU A 56 8.10 -4.65 2.57
N ALA A 57 9.06 -3.74 2.72
CA ALA A 57 9.88 -3.26 1.61
C ALA A 57 10.75 -4.38 0.99
N GLY A 58 11.25 -5.30 1.82
CA GLY A 58 11.96 -6.50 1.36
C GLY A 58 11.06 -7.39 0.49
N MET A 59 9.81 -7.60 0.91
CA MET A 59 8.84 -8.39 0.15
C MET A 59 8.46 -7.71 -1.17
N VAL A 60 8.22 -6.39 -1.16
CA VAL A 60 7.97 -5.60 -2.39
C VAL A 60 9.11 -5.78 -3.38
N ARG A 61 10.36 -5.63 -2.92
CA ARG A 61 11.55 -5.80 -3.77
C ARG A 61 11.62 -7.20 -4.37
N SER A 62 11.43 -8.23 -3.56
CA SER A 62 11.45 -9.62 -4.02
C SER A 62 10.38 -9.92 -5.07
N ILE A 63 9.19 -9.33 -4.93
CA ILE A 63 8.12 -9.45 -5.94
C ILE A 63 8.50 -8.66 -7.19
N HIS A 64 9.00 -7.43 -7.05
CA HIS A 64 9.39 -6.56 -8.16
C HIS A 64 10.48 -7.17 -9.03
N GLU A 65 11.47 -7.82 -8.42
CA GLU A 65 12.59 -8.45 -9.14
C GLU A 65 12.16 -9.62 -10.04
N ILE A 66 11.08 -10.32 -9.69
CA ILE A 66 10.61 -11.48 -10.46
C ILE A 66 9.38 -11.22 -11.32
N THR A 67 8.74 -10.07 -11.12
CA THR A 67 7.56 -9.65 -11.89
C THR A 67 7.79 -8.24 -12.42
N ASP A 68 7.25 -7.94 -13.58
CA ASP A 68 7.26 -6.60 -14.19
C ASP A 68 5.88 -5.92 -14.10
N ILE A 69 4.93 -6.54 -13.37
CA ILE A 69 3.58 -6.00 -13.21
C ILE A 69 3.51 -5.02 -12.02
N PRO A 70 2.65 -4.00 -12.07
CA PRO A 70 2.44 -3.06 -10.98
C PRO A 70 2.07 -3.74 -9.66
N ILE A 71 2.66 -3.26 -8.57
CA ILE A 71 2.40 -3.72 -7.20
C ILE A 71 1.72 -2.59 -6.43
N ILE A 72 0.50 -2.83 -5.98
CA ILE A 72 -0.20 -1.99 -5.00
C ILE A 72 0.13 -2.56 -3.62
N VAL A 73 0.58 -1.73 -2.69
CA VAL A 73 1.09 -2.17 -1.39
C VAL A 73 0.17 -1.69 -0.28
N ASP A 74 -0.28 -2.62 0.56
CA ASP A 74 -0.91 -2.33 1.83
C ASP A 74 0.17 -1.87 2.83
N ALA A 75 0.16 -0.60 3.18
CA ALA A 75 1.15 0.00 4.08
C ALA A 75 0.56 0.28 5.47
N ASP A 76 -0.45 -0.48 5.89
CA ASP A 76 -1.13 -0.30 7.18
C ASP A 76 -1.46 1.18 7.43
N THR A 77 -1.09 1.74 8.58
CA THR A 77 -1.30 3.16 8.92
C THR A 77 -0.16 4.09 8.48
N GLY A 78 0.79 3.57 7.67
CA GLY A 78 1.96 4.31 7.22
C GLY A 78 3.20 4.17 8.11
N PHE A 79 3.20 3.21 9.05
CA PHE A 79 4.30 2.89 9.98
C PHE A 79 4.71 4.04 10.90
N GLY A 80 3.75 4.88 11.28
CA GLY A 80 3.91 5.97 12.24
C GLY A 80 3.23 7.27 11.80
N GLU A 81 3.76 8.39 12.28
CA GLU A 81 3.24 9.73 12.00
C GLU A 81 3.75 10.30 10.67
N THR A 82 3.44 11.54 10.35
CA THR A 82 3.67 12.18 9.04
C THR A 82 5.09 12.00 8.49
N LEU A 83 6.14 12.13 9.31
CA LEU A 83 7.53 11.91 8.88
C LEU A 83 7.82 10.44 8.57
N ASN A 84 7.19 9.52 9.31
CA ASN A 84 7.30 8.10 9.03
C ASN A 84 6.60 7.75 7.71
N VAL A 85 5.42 8.32 7.47
CA VAL A 85 4.70 8.16 6.20
C VAL A 85 5.55 8.63 5.02
N TYR A 86 6.22 9.79 5.14
CA TYR A 86 7.17 10.27 4.13
C TYR A 86 8.25 9.24 3.80
N ARG A 87 8.89 8.69 4.85
CA ARG A 87 9.92 7.66 4.71
C ARG A 87 9.36 6.37 4.13
N THR A 88 8.17 5.95 4.56
CA THR A 88 7.48 4.76 4.07
C THR A 88 7.28 4.82 2.56
N VAL A 89 6.71 5.92 2.07
CA VAL A 89 6.49 6.13 0.64
C VAL A 89 7.80 6.02 -0.13
N LYS A 90 8.86 6.70 0.31
CA LYS A 90 10.17 6.64 -0.35
C LYS A 90 10.73 5.23 -0.41
N LEU A 91 10.73 4.50 0.71
CA LEU A 91 11.29 3.16 0.78
C LEU A 91 10.50 2.16 -0.07
N LEU A 92 9.16 2.23 -0.05
CA LEU A 92 8.32 1.34 -0.84
C LEU A 92 8.44 1.65 -2.34
N GLU A 93 8.51 2.92 -2.73
CA GLU A 93 8.75 3.32 -4.12
C GLU A 93 10.12 2.84 -4.62
N GLU A 94 11.18 2.99 -3.82
CA GLU A 94 12.51 2.49 -4.12
C GLU A 94 12.56 0.96 -4.19
N ALA A 95 11.71 0.28 -3.44
CA ALA A 95 11.56 -1.18 -3.50
C ALA A 95 10.80 -1.67 -4.74
N GLY A 96 10.12 -0.79 -5.48
CA GLY A 96 9.39 -1.10 -6.72
C GLY A 96 7.87 -1.07 -6.61
N ALA A 97 7.31 -0.56 -5.49
CA ALA A 97 5.88 -0.33 -5.38
C ALA A 97 5.39 0.66 -6.45
N SER A 98 4.22 0.41 -7.00
CA SER A 98 3.57 1.27 -8.01
C SER A 98 2.46 2.14 -7.42
N ALA A 99 1.88 1.70 -6.31
CA ALA A 99 0.91 2.45 -5.52
C ALA A 99 0.95 1.97 -4.07
N ILE A 100 0.42 2.78 -3.15
CA ILE A 100 0.37 2.49 -1.73
C ILE A 100 -1.03 2.81 -1.23
N GLN A 101 -1.60 1.91 -0.41
CA GLN A 101 -2.78 2.15 0.40
C GLN A 101 -2.35 2.45 1.83
N ILE A 102 -2.94 3.47 2.45
CA ILE A 102 -2.72 3.84 3.85
C ILE A 102 -4.07 3.93 4.54
N GLU A 103 -4.21 3.27 5.68
CA GLU A 103 -5.42 3.28 6.49
C GLU A 103 -5.42 4.43 7.51
N ASP A 104 -6.60 4.93 7.82
CA ASP A 104 -6.83 5.97 8.83
C ASP A 104 -7.01 5.43 10.27
N GLN A 105 -6.68 4.16 10.51
CA GLN A 105 -6.75 3.58 11.85
C GLN A 105 -5.73 4.20 12.81
N VAL A 106 -6.10 4.20 14.10
CA VAL A 106 -5.15 4.45 15.20
C VAL A 106 -4.14 3.30 15.25
N SER A 107 -2.85 3.62 15.41
CA SER A 107 -1.80 2.60 15.56
C SER A 107 -1.68 2.14 17.03
N PRO A 108 -1.51 0.84 17.30
CA PRO A 108 -1.43 -0.27 16.35
C PRO A 108 -2.78 -0.62 15.72
N LYS A 109 -2.80 -0.82 14.40
CA LYS A 109 -4.01 -1.16 13.66
C LYS A 109 -4.55 -2.54 14.04
N ARG A 110 -5.83 -2.76 13.77
CA ARG A 110 -6.47 -4.07 13.83
C ARG A 110 -6.87 -4.52 12.44
N CYS A 111 -6.94 -5.84 12.23
CA CYS A 111 -7.48 -6.39 11.00
C CYS A 111 -8.86 -5.78 10.69
N GLY A 112 -9.08 -5.39 9.44
CA GLY A 112 -10.32 -4.73 8.99
C GLY A 112 -11.61 -5.49 9.31
N HIS A 113 -11.53 -6.81 9.52
CA HIS A 113 -12.66 -7.69 9.87
C HIS A 113 -12.95 -7.76 11.37
N LEU A 114 -12.10 -7.20 12.23
CA LEU A 114 -12.28 -7.23 13.67
C LEU A 114 -13.03 -5.99 14.17
N ASP A 115 -13.75 -6.17 15.28
CA ASP A 115 -14.42 -5.07 15.98
C ASP A 115 -13.41 -4.20 16.78
N GLY A 116 -13.86 -3.01 17.21
CA GLY A 116 -13.09 -2.11 18.06
C GLY A 116 -11.97 -1.38 17.33
N LYS A 117 -12.13 -1.14 16.02
CA LYS A 117 -11.26 -0.22 15.28
C LYS A 117 -11.53 1.21 15.71
N GLU A 118 -10.46 1.96 15.87
CA GLU A 118 -10.50 3.40 16.11
C GLU A 118 -9.81 4.11 14.94
N VAL A 119 -10.34 5.25 14.53
CA VAL A 119 -9.78 6.06 13.45
C VAL A 119 -9.19 7.35 13.98
N ILE A 120 -8.13 7.84 13.33
CA ILE A 120 -7.55 9.14 13.61
C ILE A 120 -8.46 10.26 13.11
N SER A 121 -8.24 11.50 13.54
CA SER A 121 -9.00 12.64 13.02
C SER A 121 -8.77 12.83 11.53
N ARG A 122 -9.76 13.42 10.86
CA ARG A 122 -9.67 13.79 9.45
C ARG A 122 -8.44 14.67 9.18
N GLU A 123 -8.17 15.63 10.06
CA GLU A 123 -7.05 16.55 9.97
C GLU A 123 -5.71 15.79 9.97
N ASN A 124 -5.55 14.83 10.88
CA ASN A 124 -4.36 13.99 10.97
C ASN A 124 -4.18 13.13 9.72
N MET A 125 -5.26 12.55 9.18
CA MET A 125 -5.18 11.78 7.95
C MET A 125 -4.82 12.65 6.74
N VAL A 126 -5.36 13.87 6.65
CA VAL A 126 -4.98 14.83 5.61
C VAL A 126 -3.48 15.16 5.67
N GLU A 127 -2.91 15.36 6.86
CA GLU A 127 -1.46 15.60 7.00
C GLU A 127 -0.63 14.37 6.60
N LYS A 128 -1.06 13.17 6.94
CA LYS A 128 -0.41 11.92 6.47
C LYS A 128 -0.44 11.82 4.93
N ILE A 129 -1.59 12.10 4.29
CA ILE A 129 -1.73 12.09 2.83
C ILE A 129 -0.84 13.16 2.17
N ARG A 130 -0.79 14.38 2.73
CA ARG A 130 0.09 15.44 2.23
C ARG A 130 1.56 15.03 2.30
N SER A 131 1.96 14.41 3.41
CA SER A 131 3.30 13.88 3.59
C SER A 131 3.63 12.78 2.57
N ALA A 132 2.72 11.83 2.39
CA ALA A 132 2.83 10.79 1.37
C ALA A 132 2.95 11.39 -0.04
N TYR A 133 2.11 12.37 -0.35
CA TYR A 133 2.13 13.05 -1.65
C TYR A 133 3.47 13.77 -1.91
N SER A 134 4.03 14.45 -0.90
CA SER A 134 5.30 15.16 -1.04
C SER A 134 6.50 14.23 -1.19
N ALA A 135 6.42 13.02 -0.66
CA ALA A 135 7.50 12.04 -0.73
C ALA A 135 7.64 11.36 -2.08
N ARG A 136 6.54 11.24 -2.83
CA ARG A 136 6.49 10.48 -4.10
C ARG A 136 7.34 11.10 -5.20
N LYS A 137 7.93 10.25 -6.02
CA LYS A 137 8.61 10.63 -7.27
C LYS A 137 7.87 10.12 -8.52
N LYS A 138 7.28 8.91 -8.43
CA LYS A 138 6.71 8.18 -9.56
C LYS A 138 5.25 7.77 -9.39
N PHE A 139 4.71 7.77 -8.15
CA PHE A 139 3.36 7.32 -7.89
C PHE A 139 2.31 8.23 -8.54
N THR A 140 1.32 7.60 -9.18
CA THR A 140 0.09 8.27 -9.57
C THR A 140 -0.94 7.99 -8.47
N TYR A 141 -1.47 9.03 -7.82
CA TYR A 141 -2.55 8.88 -6.84
C TYR A 141 -3.91 8.94 -7.53
N ASN A 142 -4.76 7.95 -7.23
CA ASN A 142 -6.21 8.16 -7.26
C ASN A 142 -6.69 8.27 -5.81
N CYS A 143 -7.10 9.46 -5.42
CA CYS A 143 -7.90 9.65 -4.23
C CYS A 143 -9.35 9.44 -4.67
N GLU A 144 -9.89 8.24 -4.51
CA GLU A 144 -11.32 8.02 -4.56
C GLU A 144 -11.87 8.39 -3.18
N ASP A 145 -12.62 9.45 -3.18
CA ASP A 145 -13.41 10.11 -2.15
C ASP A 145 -12.79 11.40 -1.58
N GLY A 146 -13.26 12.51 -2.11
CA GLY A 146 -13.39 13.81 -1.43
C GLY A 146 -12.33 14.87 -1.71
N CYS A 147 -11.26 14.63 -2.45
CA CYS A 147 -10.31 15.69 -2.80
C CYS A 147 -10.64 16.36 -4.14
N GLN A 148 -11.76 17.08 -4.21
CA GLN A 148 -11.93 18.13 -5.21
C GLN A 148 -11.29 19.41 -4.67
N GLY A 149 -10.31 19.93 -5.37
CA GLY A 149 -9.87 21.31 -5.21
C GLY A 149 -8.42 21.50 -4.83
N GLY A 150 -7.58 21.59 -5.80
CA GLY A 150 -6.24 22.17 -5.73
C GLY A 150 -5.82 22.58 -7.13
N GLN A 151 -6.24 23.80 -7.52
CA GLN A 151 -5.82 24.39 -8.80
C GLN A 151 -4.30 24.43 -8.89
N ARG A 152 -3.81 24.03 -10.04
CA ARG A 152 -2.43 24.28 -10.49
C ARG A 152 -2.23 25.79 -10.66
N ASN A 153 -1.23 26.31 -10.04
CA ASN A 153 -0.47 27.47 -10.52
C ASN A 153 0.98 27.03 -10.61
#